data_042b0a3edf32666e1be982d12efb8f27
#
_entry.id   042b0a3edf32666e1be982d12efb8f27
#
_cell.length_a   1.000
_cell.length_b   1.000
_cell.length_c   1.000
_cell.angle_alpha   90.00
_cell.angle_beta   90.00
_cell.angle_gamma   90.00
#
_symmetry.space_group_name_H-M   'P 1'
#
loop_
_entity.id
_entity.type
_entity.pdbx_description
1 polymer ?
#
loop_
_entity_poly.entity_id
_entity_poly.type
_entity_poly.pdbx_seq_one_letter_code
_entity_poly.pdbx_strand_id
1 'polypeptide(L)'
;MTEQSIRRRILLIMAMSGGEIKKEICMELCKSKPYYKKMMQQMKEKGEAETIFGCHPRTLHIKKNAVMQIVEDVPGIMARYEARQLAVNEEKSYRRATISQVIYNMYLAGVFYEPKKKETLSNQREQADTAPVYYAPYEIKGKSDENRGSKLCGILIFQQEPILLYNMEDRNIKWMKAVEENTQTTLFKLWGKMGTARQIIFGTDMEQIIMENYVKEQEYRLFHRNQAYNRVTPEAGMYYIPNGKAGTIFLRLFFHPELVDGLKKRLRDRFQIPVVSLLPLYLPACVQIMQERQQLGVLCLREQEQFVHWLNDGENIRVFSVKKQDMEQYLEKLEKE
;
A
#
# COMPACT_ATOMS: atom_id res chain seq x y z
N MET A 1 -12.57 -3.40 -20.86
CA MET A 1 -11.69 -4.52 -20.43
C MET A 1 -12.36 -5.82 -20.79
N THR A 2 -11.69 -6.73 -21.49
CA THR A 2 -12.25 -8.05 -21.90
C THR A 2 -12.27 -9.03 -20.71
N GLU A 3 -13.10 -10.08 -20.79
CA GLU A 3 -13.16 -11.18 -19.80
C GLU A 3 -11.78 -11.83 -19.58
N GLN A 4 -11.05 -12.09 -20.65
CA GLN A 4 -9.70 -12.64 -20.59
C GLN A 4 -8.70 -11.73 -19.85
N SER A 5 -8.82 -10.42 -20.01
CA SER A 5 -8.01 -9.42 -19.32
C SER A 5 -8.22 -9.42 -17.80
N ILE A 6 -9.49 -9.52 -17.34
CA ILE A 6 -9.81 -9.57 -15.89
C ILE A 6 -9.30 -10.86 -15.28
N ARG A 7 -9.56 -12.00 -15.92
CA ARG A 7 -9.11 -13.31 -15.44
C ARG A 7 -7.58 -13.36 -15.31
N ARG A 8 -6.83 -12.94 -16.35
CA ARG A 8 -5.36 -12.88 -16.30
C ARG A 8 -4.88 -12.03 -15.14
N ARG A 9 -5.53 -10.89 -14.86
CA ARG A 9 -5.20 -10.02 -13.75
C ARG A 9 -5.39 -10.67 -12.40
N ILE A 10 -6.52 -11.37 -12.19
CA ILE A 10 -6.77 -12.16 -10.98
C ILE A 10 -5.63 -13.16 -10.78
N LEU A 11 -5.27 -13.92 -11.82
CA LEU A 11 -4.19 -14.90 -11.76
C LEU A 11 -2.82 -14.28 -11.43
N LEU A 12 -2.50 -13.13 -12.03
CA LEU A 12 -1.26 -12.40 -11.74
C LEU A 12 -1.19 -11.95 -10.28
N ILE A 13 -2.27 -11.35 -9.75
CA ILE A 13 -2.31 -10.93 -8.35
C ILE A 13 -2.16 -12.14 -7.42
N MET A 14 -2.84 -13.26 -7.71
CA MET A 14 -2.70 -14.50 -6.94
C MET A 14 -1.25 -14.99 -6.93
N ALA A 15 -0.60 -15.04 -8.08
CA ALA A 15 0.77 -15.52 -8.21
C ALA A 15 1.76 -14.64 -7.44
N MET A 16 1.59 -13.33 -7.54
CA MET A 16 2.48 -12.35 -6.90
C MET A 16 2.29 -12.28 -5.38
N SER A 17 1.08 -12.56 -4.88
CA SER A 17 0.78 -12.54 -3.44
C SER A 17 1.12 -13.84 -2.71
N GLY A 18 1.67 -14.82 -3.41
CA GLY A 18 2.03 -16.13 -2.82
C GLY A 18 0.96 -17.19 -2.97
N GLY A 19 0.11 -17.07 -3.99
CA GLY A 19 -0.89 -18.05 -4.38
C GLY A 19 -2.32 -17.74 -3.97
N GLU A 20 -2.57 -16.63 -3.29
CA GLU A 20 -3.91 -16.29 -2.81
C GLU A 20 -4.29 -14.84 -3.12
N ILE A 21 -5.58 -14.60 -3.34
CA ILE A 21 -6.18 -13.28 -3.53
C ILE A 21 -7.44 -13.15 -2.69
N LYS A 22 -7.70 -11.97 -2.13
CA LYS A 22 -8.96 -11.69 -1.46
C LYS A 22 -10.15 -11.82 -2.41
N LYS A 23 -11.22 -12.43 -1.93
CA LYS A 23 -12.46 -12.55 -2.67
C LYS A 23 -13.04 -11.20 -3.06
N GLU A 24 -12.96 -10.21 -2.18
CA GLU A 24 -13.44 -8.85 -2.37
C GLU A 24 -12.76 -8.17 -3.57
N ILE A 25 -11.45 -8.36 -3.73
CA ILE A 25 -10.69 -7.85 -4.89
C ILE A 25 -11.23 -8.44 -6.20
N CYS A 26 -11.49 -9.75 -6.21
CA CYS A 26 -12.06 -10.40 -7.40
C CYS A 26 -13.44 -9.85 -7.74
N MET A 27 -14.27 -9.58 -6.73
CA MET A 27 -15.60 -8.97 -6.92
C MET A 27 -15.49 -7.57 -7.49
N GLU A 28 -14.57 -6.75 -7.00
CA GLU A 28 -14.32 -5.39 -7.50
C GLU A 28 -13.79 -5.38 -8.93
N LEU A 29 -12.86 -6.27 -9.27
CA LEU A 29 -12.34 -6.43 -10.63
C LEU A 29 -13.42 -6.85 -11.63
N CYS A 30 -14.36 -7.69 -11.20
CA CYS A 30 -15.49 -8.14 -12.01
C CYS A 30 -16.61 -7.09 -12.16
N LYS A 31 -16.62 -6.02 -11.36
CA LYS A 31 -17.58 -4.92 -11.39
C LYS A 31 -19.05 -5.30 -11.13
N SER A 32 -19.42 -6.59 -11.22
CA SER A 32 -20.79 -7.06 -10.95
C SER A 32 -20.78 -8.45 -10.32
N LYS A 33 -21.75 -8.68 -9.42
CA LYS A 33 -21.89 -9.96 -8.72
C LYS A 33 -22.22 -11.15 -9.64
N PRO A 34 -23.10 -11.03 -10.67
CA PRO A 34 -23.34 -12.10 -11.62
C PRO A 34 -22.08 -12.47 -12.41
N TYR A 35 -21.35 -11.48 -12.90
CA TYR A 35 -20.12 -11.71 -13.66
C TYR A 35 -19.03 -12.35 -12.79
N TYR A 36 -18.87 -11.90 -11.54
CA TYR A 36 -18.00 -12.56 -10.57
C TYR A 36 -18.35 -14.04 -10.38
N LYS A 37 -19.64 -14.37 -10.17
CA LYS A 37 -20.07 -15.77 -9.99
C LYS A 37 -19.72 -16.63 -11.22
N LYS A 38 -20.01 -16.13 -12.42
CA LYS A 38 -19.68 -16.81 -13.69
C LYS A 38 -18.16 -17.03 -13.81
N MET A 39 -17.36 -16.00 -13.56
CA MET A 39 -15.91 -16.09 -13.62
C MET A 39 -15.34 -17.11 -12.64
N MET A 40 -15.80 -17.10 -11.38
CA MET A 40 -15.36 -18.05 -10.37
C MET A 40 -15.74 -19.48 -10.69
N GLN A 41 -16.91 -19.70 -11.25
CA GLN A 41 -17.34 -21.02 -11.72
C GLN A 41 -16.41 -21.51 -12.84
N GLN A 42 -16.16 -20.71 -13.85
CA GLN A 42 -15.25 -21.04 -14.95
C GLN A 42 -13.83 -21.36 -14.48
N MET A 43 -13.29 -20.57 -13.53
CA MET A 43 -11.96 -20.80 -12.99
C MET A 43 -11.89 -22.13 -12.19
N LYS A 44 -12.95 -22.48 -11.47
CA LYS A 44 -13.06 -23.77 -10.76
C LYS A 44 -13.13 -24.95 -11.73
N GLU A 45 -14.02 -24.88 -12.74
CA GLU A 45 -14.20 -25.91 -13.75
C GLU A 45 -12.90 -26.16 -14.54
N LYS A 46 -12.13 -25.13 -14.80
CA LYS A 46 -10.82 -25.22 -15.46
C LYS A 46 -9.67 -25.64 -14.53
N GLY A 47 -9.95 -25.85 -13.25
CA GLY A 47 -8.93 -26.21 -12.26
C GLY A 47 -7.86 -25.13 -12.06
N GLU A 48 -8.24 -23.84 -12.11
CA GLU A 48 -7.32 -22.70 -11.98
C GLU A 48 -7.31 -22.11 -10.58
N ALA A 49 -8.46 -22.14 -9.91
CA ALA A 49 -8.60 -21.61 -8.57
C ALA A 49 -9.58 -22.42 -7.72
N GLU A 50 -9.39 -22.35 -6.41
CA GLU A 50 -10.33 -22.87 -5.43
C GLU A 50 -10.56 -21.85 -4.31
N THR A 51 -11.72 -21.95 -3.66
CA THR A 51 -12.04 -21.09 -2.51
C THR A 51 -11.47 -21.72 -1.25
N ILE A 52 -10.72 -20.96 -0.46
CA ILE A 52 -10.30 -21.39 0.87
C ILE A 52 -11.37 -20.96 1.88
N PHE A 53 -11.87 -21.95 2.62
CA PHE A 53 -12.85 -21.77 3.68
C PHE A 53 -12.14 -21.79 5.05
N GLY A 54 -12.70 -21.05 6.01
CA GLY A 54 -12.15 -20.99 7.37
C GLY A 54 -11.15 -19.85 7.61
N CYS A 55 -10.65 -19.19 6.56
CA CYS A 55 -9.78 -18.03 6.69
C CYS A 55 -10.57 -16.73 6.67
N HIS A 56 -10.15 -15.75 7.47
CA HIS A 56 -10.59 -14.35 7.37
C HIS A 56 -9.40 -13.47 7.00
N PRO A 57 -9.48 -12.67 5.93
CA PRO A 57 -10.56 -12.59 4.93
C PRO A 57 -10.63 -13.86 4.05
N ARG A 58 -11.78 -14.12 3.42
CA ARG A 58 -11.92 -15.23 2.47
C ARG A 58 -11.02 -15.01 1.26
N THR A 59 -10.29 -16.07 0.87
CA THR A 59 -9.36 -16.03 -0.26
C THR A 59 -9.72 -17.05 -1.34
N LEU A 60 -9.21 -16.78 -2.54
CA LEU A 60 -9.11 -17.75 -3.63
C LEU A 60 -7.66 -18.15 -3.76
N HIS A 61 -7.42 -19.44 -3.93
CA HIS A 61 -6.09 -20.03 -4.05
C HIS A 61 -5.84 -20.52 -5.48
N ILE A 62 -4.63 -20.27 -5.97
CA ILE A 62 -4.15 -20.63 -7.31
C ILE A 62 -3.90 -22.15 -7.40
N LYS A 63 -4.30 -22.77 -8.52
CA LYS A 63 -4.04 -24.19 -8.81
C LYS A 63 -3.08 -24.36 -10.00
N LYS A 64 -2.62 -25.59 -10.22
CA LYS A 64 -1.62 -25.94 -11.24
C LYS A 64 -1.93 -25.37 -12.62
N ASN A 65 -3.18 -25.53 -13.09
CA ASN A 65 -3.57 -25.08 -14.42
C ASN A 65 -3.42 -23.56 -14.60
N ALA A 66 -3.67 -22.78 -13.54
CA ALA A 66 -3.42 -21.34 -13.56
C ALA A 66 -1.93 -21.00 -13.58
N VAL A 67 -1.12 -21.73 -12.79
CA VAL A 67 0.35 -21.57 -12.79
C VAL A 67 0.92 -21.77 -14.20
N MET A 68 0.45 -22.82 -14.90
CA MET A 68 0.87 -23.08 -16.28
C MET A 68 0.49 -21.98 -17.26
N GLN A 69 -0.66 -21.32 -17.06
CA GLN A 69 -1.12 -20.24 -17.94
C GLN A 69 -0.31 -18.94 -17.78
N ILE A 70 0.25 -18.69 -16.60
CA ILE A 70 0.97 -17.45 -16.30
C ILE A 70 2.46 -17.64 -16.08
N VAL A 71 3.00 -18.82 -16.43
CA VAL A 71 4.42 -19.14 -16.25
C VAL A 71 5.34 -18.16 -16.99
N GLU A 72 4.90 -17.67 -18.13
CA GLU A 72 5.63 -16.67 -18.90
C GLU A 72 5.52 -15.25 -18.32
N ASP A 73 4.44 -14.96 -17.61
CA ASP A 73 4.16 -13.62 -17.04
C ASP A 73 4.85 -13.42 -15.68
N VAL A 74 5.06 -14.52 -14.93
CA VAL A 74 5.64 -14.51 -13.58
C VAL A 74 6.85 -15.43 -13.53
N PRO A 75 8.05 -14.92 -13.81
CA PRO A 75 9.28 -15.71 -13.79
C PRO A 75 9.46 -16.48 -12.49
N GLY A 76 9.86 -17.76 -12.58
CA GLY A 76 10.10 -18.61 -11.41
C GLY A 76 8.83 -19.13 -10.70
N ILE A 77 7.62 -18.85 -11.18
CA ILE A 77 6.39 -19.30 -10.53
C ILE A 77 6.29 -20.83 -10.48
N MET A 78 6.73 -21.53 -11.54
CA MET A 78 6.69 -22.99 -11.58
C MET A 78 7.60 -23.58 -10.49
N ALA A 79 8.83 -23.12 -10.37
CA ALA A 79 9.75 -23.55 -9.32
C ALA A 79 9.18 -23.30 -7.92
N ARG A 80 8.50 -22.16 -7.71
CA ARG A 80 7.82 -21.86 -6.44
C ARG A 80 6.64 -22.80 -6.18
N TYR A 81 5.92 -23.19 -7.21
CA TYR A 81 4.82 -24.17 -7.10
C TYR A 81 5.34 -25.55 -6.73
N GLU A 82 6.36 -26.04 -7.43
CA GLU A 82 7.01 -27.34 -7.17
C GLU A 82 7.64 -27.39 -5.77
N ALA A 83 8.24 -26.30 -5.31
CA ALA A 83 8.77 -26.15 -3.96
C ALA A 83 7.67 -25.95 -2.88
N ARG A 84 6.40 -26.11 -3.23
CA ARG A 84 5.22 -25.94 -2.35
C ARG A 84 5.13 -24.56 -1.66
N GLN A 85 5.81 -23.56 -2.18
CA GLN A 85 5.74 -22.19 -1.63
C GLN A 85 4.37 -21.53 -1.84
N LEU A 86 3.63 -21.97 -2.86
CA LEU A 86 2.26 -21.56 -3.15
C LEU A 86 1.19 -22.47 -2.53
N ALA A 87 1.55 -23.52 -1.78
CA ALA A 87 0.58 -24.43 -1.17
C ALA A 87 -0.31 -23.71 -0.14
N VAL A 88 -1.53 -24.16 0.01
CA VAL A 88 -2.48 -23.67 1.02
C VAL A 88 -1.84 -23.77 2.41
N ASN A 89 -1.91 -22.67 3.15
CA ASN A 89 -1.42 -22.62 4.51
C ASN A 89 -2.19 -21.52 5.27
N GLU A 90 -2.98 -21.93 6.25
CA GLU A 90 -3.88 -21.05 7.01
C GLU A 90 -3.13 -19.91 7.72
N GLU A 91 -1.97 -20.20 8.31
CA GLU A 91 -1.15 -19.19 9.00
C GLU A 91 -0.63 -18.09 8.03
N LYS A 92 -0.40 -18.46 6.76
CA LYS A 92 0.08 -17.54 5.73
C LYS A 92 -1.05 -16.87 4.95
N SER A 93 -2.27 -17.39 5.04
CA SER A 93 -3.39 -16.94 4.21
C SER A 93 -3.72 -15.46 4.46
N TYR A 94 -3.78 -15.03 5.71
CA TYR A 94 -3.98 -13.63 6.06
C TYR A 94 -2.90 -12.72 5.43
N ARG A 95 -1.62 -13.12 5.54
CA ARG A 95 -0.53 -12.35 4.96
C ARG A 95 -0.61 -12.27 3.43
N ARG A 96 -0.95 -13.37 2.77
CA ARG A 96 -1.13 -13.39 1.30
C ARG A 96 -2.28 -12.50 0.87
N ALA A 97 -3.37 -12.50 1.64
CA ALA A 97 -4.50 -11.62 1.46
C ALA A 97 -4.07 -10.14 1.58
N THR A 98 -3.29 -9.77 2.60
CA THR A 98 -2.78 -8.39 2.77
C THR A 98 -1.85 -7.97 1.62
N ILE A 99 -0.99 -8.86 1.14
CA ILE A 99 -0.14 -8.61 -0.04
C ILE A 99 -1.00 -8.43 -1.30
N SER A 100 -2.02 -9.28 -1.50
CA SER A 100 -2.92 -9.15 -2.67
C SER A 100 -3.64 -7.80 -2.68
N GLN A 101 -3.99 -7.26 -1.50
CA GLN A 101 -4.58 -5.94 -1.39
C GLN A 101 -3.61 -4.83 -1.81
N VAL A 102 -2.34 -4.91 -1.40
CA VAL A 102 -1.32 -3.92 -1.80
C VAL A 102 -1.11 -3.96 -3.32
N ILE A 103 -1.01 -5.15 -3.92
CA ILE A 103 -0.89 -5.28 -5.38
C ILE A 103 -2.11 -4.66 -6.08
N TYR A 104 -3.30 -4.86 -5.53
CA TYR A 104 -4.53 -4.27 -6.06
C TYR A 104 -4.54 -2.73 -5.92
N ASN A 105 -4.07 -2.18 -4.80
CA ASN A 105 -3.90 -0.75 -4.62
C ASN A 105 -2.95 -0.16 -5.66
N MET A 106 -1.80 -0.82 -5.92
CA MET A 106 -0.85 -0.43 -6.97
C MET A 106 -1.51 -0.44 -8.34
N TYR A 107 -2.26 -1.50 -8.65
CA TYR A 107 -3.01 -1.59 -9.89
C TYR A 107 -4.01 -0.44 -10.08
N LEU A 108 -4.79 -0.11 -9.03
CA LEU A 108 -5.77 0.98 -9.09
C LEU A 108 -5.10 2.34 -9.30
N ALA A 109 -3.90 2.53 -8.79
CA ALA A 109 -3.12 3.76 -8.94
C ALA A 109 -2.31 3.83 -10.24
N GLY A 110 -2.43 2.83 -11.13
CA GLY A 110 -1.68 2.81 -12.39
C GLY A 110 -0.19 2.46 -12.27
N VAL A 111 0.25 2.00 -11.10
CA VAL A 111 1.64 1.62 -10.85
C VAL A 111 2.02 0.39 -11.67
N PHE A 112 3.19 0.42 -12.28
CA PHE A 112 3.70 -0.72 -13.04
C PHE A 112 4.12 -1.85 -12.10
N TYR A 113 3.58 -3.05 -12.30
CA TYR A 113 3.80 -4.19 -11.40
C TYR A 113 4.02 -5.55 -12.10
N GLU A 114 3.86 -5.64 -13.43
CA GLU A 114 3.96 -6.91 -14.16
C GLU A 114 5.40 -7.46 -14.15
N PRO A 115 5.67 -8.65 -13.55
CA PRO A 115 7.04 -9.12 -13.32
C PRO A 115 7.85 -9.35 -14.59
N LYS A 116 7.23 -9.84 -15.68
CA LYS A 116 7.90 -10.13 -16.95
C LYS A 116 8.47 -8.88 -17.62
N LYS A 117 7.84 -7.74 -17.42
CA LYS A 117 8.12 -6.51 -18.17
C LYS A 117 9.01 -5.52 -17.43
N LYS A 118 9.31 -5.78 -16.16
CA LYS A 118 10.12 -4.89 -15.35
C LYS A 118 11.53 -5.44 -15.14
N GLU A 119 12.46 -4.53 -14.98
CA GLU A 119 13.84 -4.86 -14.63
C GLU A 119 13.92 -5.46 -13.22
N THR A 120 15.00 -6.18 -12.94
CA THR A 120 15.29 -6.63 -11.59
C THR A 120 15.51 -5.43 -10.67
N LEU A 121 15.26 -5.58 -9.37
CA LEU A 121 15.41 -4.49 -8.40
C LEU A 121 16.82 -3.87 -8.43
N SER A 122 17.86 -4.68 -8.64
CA SER A 122 19.24 -4.22 -8.75
C SER A 122 19.49 -3.35 -10.00
N ASN A 123 18.86 -3.69 -11.12
CA ASN A 123 19.03 -2.96 -12.38
C ASN A 123 18.19 -1.67 -12.43
N GLN A 124 17.05 -1.64 -11.72
CA GLN A 124 16.18 -0.46 -11.66
C GLN A 124 16.88 0.77 -11.09
N ARG A 125 17.92 0.59 -10.29
CA ARG A 125 18.73 1.67 -9.74
C ARG A 125 19.39 2.56 -10.76
N GLU A 126 19.74 2.00 -11.91
CA GLU A 126 20.49 2.69 -12.98
C GLU A 126 19.58 3.39 -13.97
N GLN A 127 18.27 3.12 -13.92
CA GLN A 127 17.32 3.72 -14.84
C GLN A 127 16.87 5.09 -14.35
N ALA A 128 16.93 6.07 -15.24
CA ALA A 128 16.44 7.42 -14.97
C ALA A 128 14.91 7.54 -15.00
N ASP A 129 14.20 6.43 -15.21
CA ASP A 129 12.74 6.44 -15.33
C ASP A 129 12.08 6.84 -14.01
N THR A 130 11.19 7.82 -14.10
CA THR A 130 10.46 8.39 -12.97
C THR A 130 9.15 7.67 -12.67
N ALA A 131 8.70 6.78 -13.55
CA ALA A 131 7.45 6.04 -13.36
C ALA A 131 7.53 5.12 -12.13
N PRO A 132 6.48 5.06 -11.30
CA PRO A 132 6.48 4.22 -10.11
C PRO A 132 6.41 2.73 -10.48
N VAL A 133 7.29 1.91 -9.88
CA VAL A 133 7.39 0.45 -10.13
C VAL A 133 7.26 -0.31 -8.81
N TYR A 134 6.35 -1.26 -8.76
CA TYR A 134 6.12 -2.09 -7.57
C TYR A 134 6.83 -3.46 -7.69
N TYR A 135 7.48 -3.89 -6.61
CA TYR A 135 8.09 -5.21 -6.43
C TYR A 135 7.42 -5.96 -5.29
N ALA A 136 6.92 -7.15 -5.58
CA ALA A 136 6.30 -8.03 -4.59
C ALA A 136 7.35 -8.65 -3.65
N PRO A 137 6.97 -9.09 -2.44
CA PRO A 137 7.93 -9.64 -1.47
C PRO A 137 8.79 -10.79 -1.99
N TYR A 138 8.26 -11.64 -2.87
CA TYR A 138 9.03 -12.76 -3.43
C TYR A 138 10.13 -12.34 -4.40
N GLU A 139 10.01 -11.16 -4.99
CA GLU A 139 11.02 -10.59 -5.91
C GLU A 139 12.18 -9.96 -5.15
N ILE A 140 11.96 -9.62 -3.89
CA ILE A 140 12.91 -8.93 -3.02
C ILE A 140 13.64 -9.92 -2.12
N LYS A 141 12.92 -10.91 -1.61
CA LYS A 141 13.44 -11.91 -0.71
C LYS A 141 14.40 -12.83 -1.47
N GLY A 142 15.68 -12.51 -1.39
CA GLY A 142 16.72 -13.45 -1.71
C GLY A 142 16.60 -14.73 -0.86
N LYS A 143 17.49 -15.67 -1.06
CA LYS A 143 17.54 -16.96 -0.35
C LYS A 143 17.84 -16.83 1.16
N SER A 144 17.96 -15.62 1.74
CA SER A 144 18.31 -15.43 3.15
C SER A 144 17.08 -15.56 4.05
N ASP A 145 17.22 -16.35 5.11
CA ASP A 145 16.23 -16.45 6.20
C ASP A 145 16.11 -15.16 7.03
N GLU A 146 16.98 -14.20 6.83
CA GLU A 146 17.10 -12.95 7.59
C GLU A 146 15.81 -12.10 7.57
N ASN A 147 15.01 -12.19 6.49
CA ASN A 147 13.75 -11.47 6.35
C ASN A 147 12.51 -12.31 6.74
N ARG A 148 12.73 -13.47 7.35
CA ARG A 148 11.64 -14.34 7.80
C ARG A 148 10.87 -13.66 8.94
N GLY A 149 9.57 -13.50 8.73
CA GLY A 149 8.69 -12.84 9.71
C GLY A 149 8.42 -11.36 9.44
N SER A 150 9.16 -10.71 8.51
CA SER A 150 8.86 -9.32 8.10
C SER A 150 7.44 -9.17 7.58
N LYS A 151 6.80 -8.05 7.92
CA LYS A 151 5.45 -7.66 7.50
C LYS A 151 5.44 -6.88 6.19
N LEU A 152 6.59 -6.69 5.57
CA LEU A 152 6.73 -6.00 4.30
C LEU A 152 5.85 -6.61 3.21
N CYS A 153 4.94 -5.85 2.64
CA CYS A 153 4.03 -6.27 1.58
C CYS A 153 4.56 -5.98 0.17
N GLY A 154 5.70 -5.32 0.06
CA GLY A 154 6.40 -5.01 -1.19
C GLY A 154 7.21 -3.74 -1.08
N ILE A 155 7.88 -3.40 -2.18
CA ILE A 155 8.61 -2.14 -2.34
C ILE A 155 8.05 -1.41 -3.56
N LEU A 156 7.92 -0.12 -3.42
CA LEU A 156 7.64 0.79 -4.51
C LEU A 156 8.91 1.59 -4.79
N ILE A 157 9.39 1.57 -6.02
CA ILE A 157 10.45 2.46 -6.48
C ILE A 157 9.79 3.66 -7.13
N PHE A 158 10.06 4.83 -6.61
CA PHE A 158 9.56 6.10 -7.15
C PHE A 158 10.61 7.19 -6.98
N GLN A 159 10.89 7.93 -8.06
CA GLN A 159 11.95 8.96 -8.10
C GLN A 159 13.31 8.42 -7.61
N GLN A 160 13.66 7.22 -8.03
CA GLN A 160 14.89 6.51 -7.62
C GLN A 160 15.01 6.26 -6.10
N GLU A 161 13.90 6.28 -5.37
CA GLU A 161 13.87 5.95 -3.95
C GLU A 161 13.04 4.71 -3.66
N PRO A 162 13.52 3.79 -2.82
CA PRO A 162 12.74 2.67 -2.33
C PRO A 162 11.78 3.13 -1.23
N ILE A 163 10.51 2.77 -1.37
CA ILE A 163 9.45 3.04 -0.42
C ILE A 163 8.91 1.71 0.08
N LEU A 164 8.90 1.50 1.37
CA LEU A 164 8.44 0.27 1.98
C LEU A 164 6.93 0.26 2.12
N LEU A 165 6.29 -0.83 1.70
CA LEU A 165 4.84 -0.97 1.71
C LEU A 165 4.41 -1.98 2.76
N TYR A 166 3.50 -1.56 3.64
CA TYR A 166 2.88 -2.38 4.66
C TYR A 166 1.35 -2.32 4.54
N ASN A 167 0.66 -3.33 5.03
CA ASN A 167 -0.80 -3.33 5.07
C ASN A 167 -1.29 -3.88 6.40
N MET A 168 -2.02 -3.06 7.14
CA MET A 168 -2.57 -3.37 8.45
C MET A 168 -3.98 -3.93 8.38
N GLU A 169 -4.67 -3.73 7.23
CA GLU A 169 -6.09 -4.02 7.11
C GLU A 169 -6.89 -3.28 8.21
N ASP A 170 -7.61 -4.07 9.02
CA ASP A 170 -8.41 -3.65 10.17
C ASP A 170 -7.79 -4.07 11.52
N ARG A 171 -6.52 -4.49 11.53
CA ARG A 171 -5.86 -5.10 12.68
C ARG A 171 -4.52 -4.47 13.00
N ASN A 172 -4.22 -4.38 14.28
CA ASN A 172 -2.89 -4.10 14.73
C ASN A 172 -1.95 -5.26 14.37
N ILE A 173 -0.95 -5.02 13.54
CA ILE A 173 0.05 -6.01 13.18
C ILE A 173 1.10 -6.07 14.28
N LYS A 174 1.42 -7.27 14.77
CA LYS A 174 2.57 -7.45 15.64
C LYS A 174 3.85 -7.12 14.87
N TRP A 175 4.45 -5.99 15.21
CA TRP A 175 5.66 -5.49 14.59
C TRP A 175 6.89 -6.02 15.33
N MET A 176 7.77 -6.68 14.60
CA MET A 176 9.05 -7.15 15.16
C MET A 176 10.16 -6.22 14.69
N LYS A 177 10.49 -5.22 15.52
CA LYS A 177 11.44 -4.14 15.19
C LYS A 177 12.73 -4.66 14.55
N ALA A 178 13.42 -5.62 15.18
CA ALA A 178 14.68 -6.17 14.67
C ALA A 178 14.52 -6.81 13.27
N VAL A 179 13.41 -7.50 13.01
CA VAL A 179 13.14 -8.12 11.70
C VAL A 179 12.92 -7.07 10.64
N GLU A 180 12.17 -6.00 10.94
CA GLU A 180 11.91 -4.94 9.98
C GLU A 180 13.16 -4.08 9.72
N GLU A 181 13.96 -3.80 10.74
CA GLU A 181 15.27 -3.12 10.60
C GLU A 181 16.25 -3.93 9.75
N ASN A 182 16.32 -5.25 9.95
CA ASN A 182 17.13 -6.13 9.10
C ASN A 182 16.63 -6.14 7.67
N THR A 183 15.31 -6.18 7.49
CA THR A 183 14.69 -6.11 6.15
C THR A 183 15.05 -4.79 5.46
N GLN A 184 14.94 -3.67 6.15
CA GLN A 184 15.37 -2.36 5.63
C GLN A 184 16.85 -2.34 5.28
N THR A 185 17.70 -2.79 6.17
CA THR A 185 19.17 -2.85 5.95
C THR A 185 19.53 -3.70 4.73
N THR A 186 18.88 -4.84 4.57
CA THR A 186 19.08 -5.72 3.41
C THR A 186 18.68 -5.03 2.11
N LEU A 187 17.54 -4.31 2.12
CA LEU A 187 17.06 -3.56 0.97
C LEU A 187 17.98 -2.41 0.61
N PHE A 188 18.46 -1.65 1.60
CA PHE A 188 19.40 -0.57 1.34
C PHE A 188 20.73 -1.08 0.80
N LYS A 189 21.22 -2.22 1.28
CA LYS A 189 22.40 -2.88 0.69
C LYS A 189 22.17 -3.26 -0.78
N LEU A 190 21.00 -3.85 -1.09
CA LEU A 190 20.63 -4.18 -2.47
C LEU A 190 20.50 -2.92 -3.33
N TRP A 191 19.99 -1.83 -2.78
CA TRP A 191 19.84 -0.55 -3.46
C TRP A 191 21.13 0.26 -3.48
N GLY A 192 22.14 -0.11 -2.66
CA GLY A 192 23.43 0.59 -2.59
C GLY A 192 23.35 2.01 -2.05
N LYS A 193 22.31 2.34 -1.27
CA LYS A 193 22.16 3.60 -0.54
C LYS A 193 22.10 3.30 0.96
N MET A 194 22.56 4.24 1.79
CA MET A 194 22.35 4.25 3.23
C MET A 194 21.30 5.31 3.57
N GLY A 195 20.39 5.01 4.48
CA GLY A 195 19.37 5.98 4.92
C GLY A 195 18.12 5.36 5.51
N THR A 196 17.12 6.17 5.79
CA THR A 196 15.78 5.74 6.22
C THR A 196 14.84 5.73 5.02
N ALA A 197 14.17 4.60 4.75
CA ALA A 197 13.19 4.54 3.70
C ALA A 197 11.89 5.22 4.11
N ARG A 198 11.27 5.93 3.17
CA ARG A 198 9.87 6.31 3.29
C ARG A 198 9.00 5.06 3.38
N GLN A 199 7.87 5.17 4.08
CA GLN A 199 6.97 4.05 4.29
C GLN A 199 5.55 4.45 3.92
N ILE A 200 4.82 3.53 3.28
CA ILE A 200 3.38 3.65 3.08
C ILE A 200 2.71 2.50 3.84
N ILE A 201 1.80 2.84 4.73
CA ILE A 201 0.97 1.88 5.45
C ILE A 201 -0.45 1.97 4.90
N PHE A 202 -0.93 0.85 4.38
CA PHE A 202 -2.31 0.69 3.97
C PHE A 202 -3.16 0.17 5.12
N GLY A 203 -4.42 0.57 5.17
CA GLY A 203 -5.39 0.08 6.16
C GLY A 203 -6.82 0.32 5.73
N THR A 204 -7.77 -0.20 6.48
CA THR A 204 -9.20 -0.05 6.17
C THR A 204 -9.72 1.28 6.70
N ASP A 205 -9.34 1.63 7.92
CA ASP A 205 -9.67 2.89 8.59
C ASP A 205 -8.38 3.54 9.10
N MET A 206 -7.83 4.44 8.28
CA MET A 206 -6.55 5.07 8.59
C MET A 206 -6.66 6.08 9.73
N GLU A 207 -7.79 6.76 9.84
CA GLU A 207 -8.03 7.74 10.89
C GLU A 207 -8.09 7.05 12.25
N GLN A 208 -8.85 5.96 12.35
CA GLN A 208 -8.90 5.15 13.57
C GLN A 208 -7.52 4.58 13.92
N ILE A 209 -6.76 4.09 12.93
CA ILE A 209 -5.42 3.55 13.16
C ILE A 209 -4.49 4.62 13.70
N ILE A 210 -4.51 5.83 13.15
CA ILE A 210 -3.70 6.96 13.64
C ILE A 210 -4.13 7.32 15.05
N MET A 211 -5.44 7.43 15.32
CA MET A 211 -6.00 7.71 16.63
C MET A 211 -5.55 6.67 17.67
N GLU A 212 -5.72 5.39 17.36
CA GLU A 212 -5.36 4.31 18.26
C GLU A 212 -3.87 4.25 18.55
N ASN A 213 -3.03 4.49 17.55
CA ASN A 213 -1.58 4.42 17.73
C ASN A 213 -1.01 5.66 18.42
N TYR A 214 -1.55 6.85 18.17
CA TYR A 214 -1.01 8.07 18.73
C TYR A 214 -1.56 8.38 20.14
N VAL A 215 -2.86 8.27 20.34
CA VAL A 215 -3.50 8.57 21.64
C VAL A 215 -3.16 7.50 22.67
N LYS A 216 -3.23 6.24 22.30
CA LYS A 216 -2.91 5.13 23.19
C LYS A 216 -1.43 5.04 23.52
N GLU A 217 -0.52 5.63 22.75
CA GLU A 217 0.90 5.60 23.08
C GLU A 217 1.21 6.33 24.40
N GLN A 218 0.51 7.40 24.73
CA GLN A 218 0.67 8.07 26.01
C GLN A 218 0.14 7.25 27.18
N GLU A 219 -0.95 6.49 26.95
CA GLU A 219 -1.55 5.64 27.98
C GLU A 219 -1.00 4.21 28.01
N TYR A 220 -0.53 3.67 26.89
CA TYR A 220 -0.15 2.28 26.67
C TYR A 220 1.31 1.92 26.97
N ARG A 221 2.16 2.87 27.27
CA ARG A 221 3.55 2.59 27.71
C ARG A 221 3.62 1.60 28.87
N LEU A 222 2.53 1.44 29.61
CA LEU A 222 2.45 0.56 30.78
C LEU A 222 2.07 -0.90 30.46
N PHE A 223 1.42 -1.21 29.36
CA PHE A 223 0.77 -2.53 29.17
C PHE A 223 1.27 -3.40 28.01
N HIS A 224 1.91 -2.86 26.98
CA HIS A 224 2.32 -3.67 25.82
C HIS A 224 3.74 -3.42 25.36
N ARG A 225 4.69 -4.12 25.97
CA ARG A 225 6.12 -4.14 25.61
C ARG A 225 6.43 -4.56 24.17
N ASN A 226 5.46 -4.98 23.36
CA ASN A 226 5.65 -5.60 22.05
C ASN A 226 4.86 -4.99 20.91
N GLN A 227 4.16 -3.87 21.08
CA GLN A 227 3.44 -3.21 20.00
C GLN A 227 4.26 -2.04 19.49
N ALA A 228 5.01 -2.29 18.45
CA ALA A 228 6.06 -1.39 18.00
C ALA A 228 5.64 -0.53 16.80
N TYR A 229 4.37 -0.14 16.68
CA TYR A 229 4.03 1.04 15.88
C TYR A 229 4.58 2.32 16.49
N ASN A 230 5.08 2.24 17.67
CA ASN A 230 5.39 3.32 18.59
C ASN A 230 6.66 4.09 18.28
N ARG A 231 7.28 3.88 17.13
CA ARG A 231 8.44 4.69 16.73
C ARG A 231 8.35 5.07 15.28
N VAL A 232 7.25 5.68 14.95
CA VAL A 232 7.27 6.63 13.87
C VAL A 232 7.99 7.84 14.40
N THR A 233 9.29 7.86 14.21
CA THR A 233 9.99 9.13 14.35
C THR A 233 9.43 10.05 13.27
N PRO A 234 9.15 11.32 13.56
CA PRO A 234 8.73 12.30 12.55
C PRO A 234 9.65 12.32 11.32
N GLU A 235 10.87 11.89 11.47
CA GLU A 235 11.90 11.78 10.45
C GLU A 235 11.71 10.59 9.50
N ALA A 236 10.88 9.61 9.85
CA ALA A 236 10.75 8.35 9.10
C ALA A 236 9.93 8.46 7.80
N GLY A 237 9.28 9.62 7.52
CA GLY A 237 8.53 9.79 6.26
C GLY A 237 7.42 8.76 6.06
N MET A 238 6.52 8.60 7.03
CA MET A 238 5.45 7.62 7.01
C MET A 238 4.14 8.21 6.52
N TYR A 239 3.54 7.52 5.55
CA TYR A 239 2.24 7.86 4.98
C TYR A 239 1.22 6.78 5.31
N TYR A 240 -0.03 7.18 5.53
CA TYR A 240 -1.16 6.28 5.67
C TYR A 240 -2.12 6.43 4.50
N ILE A 241 -2.49 5.33 3.87
CA ILE A 241 -3.35 5.32 2.69
C ILE A 241 -4.45 4.28 2.86
N PRO A 242 -5.73 4.66 2.72
CA PRO A 242 -6.83 3.70 2.74
C PRO A 242 -6.70 2.62 1.67
N ASN A 243 -7.15 1.41 1.97
CA ASN A 243 -7.18 0.32 1.00
C ASN A 243 -8.23 0.56 -0.10
N GLY A 244 -7.98 0.00 -1.27
CA GLY A 244 -8.91 -0.02 -2.40
C GLY A 244 -9.13 1.35 -3.04
N LYS A 245 -10.32 1.55 -3.59
CA LYS A 245 -10.66 2.77 -4.34
C LYS A 245 -10.59 4.05 -3.51
N ALA A 246 -10.85 3.96 -2.21
CA ALA A 246 -10.79 5.13 -1.33
C ALA A 246 -9.37 5.71 -1.27
N GLY A 247 -8.36 4.86 -1.28
CA GLY A 247 -6.95 5.25 -1.21
C GLY A 247 -6.32 5.66 -2.54
N THR A 248 -6.98 5.40 -3.67
CA THR A 248 -6.37 5.64 -5.00
C THR A 248 -5.97 7.09 -5.19
N ILE A 249 -6.81 8.04 -4.76
CA ILE A 249 -6.51 9.46 -4.88
C ILE A 249 -5.27 9.84 -4.07
N PHE A 250 -5.11 9.31 -2.86
CA PHE A 250 -3.96 9.61 -2.00
C PHE A 250 -2.66 9.04 -2.59
N LEU A 251 -2.72 7.86 -3.20
CA LEU A 251 -1.58 7.27 -3.88
C LEU A 251 -1.18 8.08 -5.13
N ARG A 252 -2.15 8.51 -5.92
CA ARG A 252 -1.90 9.38 -7.08
C ARG A 252 -1.32 10.74 -6.64
N LEU A 253 -1.84 11.34 -5.56
CA LEU A 253 -1.27 12.57 -4.99
C LEU A 253 0.14 12.37 -4.44
N PHE A 254 0.45 11.18 -3.93
CA PHE A 254 1.80 10.82 -3.52
C PHE A 254 2.79 10.81 -4.71
N PHE A 255 2.32 10.46 -5.91
CA PHE A 255 3.12 10.51 -7.14
C PHE A 255 3.21 11.91 -7.77
N HIS A 256 2.37 12.84 -7.32
CA HIS A 256 2.34 14.23 -7.81
C HIS A 256 2.55 15.23 -6.65
N PRO A 257 3.72 15.17 -5.96
CA PRO A 257 3.98 16.06 -4.82
C PRO A 257 4.00 17.54 -5.23
N GLU A 258 4.41 17.85 -6.47
CA GLU A 258 4.43 19.19 -7.04
C GLU A 258 3.04 19.86 -7.04
N LEU A 259 1.98 19.09 -7.25
CA LEU A 259 0.60 19.58 -7.17
C LEU A 259 0.26 20.04 -5.76
N VAL A 260 0.56 19.18 -4.77
CA VAL A 260 0.28 19.46 -3.36
C VAL A 260 1.09 20.66 -2.88
N ASP A 261 2.38 20.73 -3.26
CA ASP A 261 3.25 21.84 -2.90
C ASP A 261 2.84 23.15 -3.57
N GLY A 262 2.37 23.10 -4.81
CA GLY A 262 1.79 24.23 -5.50
C GLY A 262 0.55 24.79 -4.79
N LEU A 263 -0.35 23.92 -4.32
CA LEU A 263 -1.52 24.32 -3.53
C LEU A 263 -1.13 24.93 -2.18
N LYS A 264 -0.21 24.30 -1.45
CA LYS A 264 0.32 24.81 -0.18
C LYS A 264 0.94 26.21 -0.35
N LYS A 265 1.74 26.39 -1.40
CA LYS A 265 2.36 27.68 -1.71
C LYS A 265 1.32 28.76 -1.94
N ARG A 266 0.32 28.52 -2.80
CA ARG A 266 -0.78 29.49 -3.06
C ARG A 266 -1.53 29.88 -1.79
N LEU A 267 -1.84 28.90 -0.94
CA LEU A 267 -2.53 29.16 0.34
C LEU A 267 -1.66 29.97 1.29
N ARG A 268 -0.38 29.62 1.42
CA ARG A 268 0.58 30.37 2.24
C ARG A 268 0.73 31.81 1.77
N ASP A 269 0.89 32.01 0.47
CA ASP A 269 1.07 33.35 -0.11
C ASP A 269 -0.19 34.22 0.06
N ARG A 270 -1.39 33.60 -0.02
CA ARG A 270 -2.66 34.31 0.14
C ARG A 270 -2.99 34.66 1.59
N PHE A 271 -2.71 33.75 2.53
CA PHE A 271 -3.17 33.89 3.90
C PHE A 271 -2.04 34.25 4.89
N GLN A 272 -0.79 34.27 4.43
CA GLN A 272 0.40 34.62 5.21
C GLN A 272 0.57 33.77 6.46
N ILE A 273 0.17 32.48 6.41
CA ILE A 273 0.32 31.50 7.48
C ILE A 273 1.04 30.24 6.96
N PRO A 274 1.77 29.51 7.80
CA PRO A 274 2.30 28.21 7.46
C PRO A 274 1.16 27.27 7.02
N VAL A 275 1.42 26.40 6.04
CA VAL A 275 0.42 25.42 5.56
C VAL A 275 1.04 24.04 5.53
N VAL A 276 0.39 23.07 6.19
CA VAL A 276 0.67 21.65 6.09
C VAL A 276 -0.40 20.95 5.25
N SER A 277 -0.11 19.75 4.77
CA SER A 277 -1.06 18.98 3.97
C SER A 277 -1.28 17.58 4.54
N LEU A 278 -2.52 17.14 4.52
CA LEU A 278 -2.93 15.75 4.71
C LEU A 278 -3.22 15.04 3.36
N LEU A 279 -2.65 15.54 2.27
CA LEU A 279 -2.79 15.03 0.90
C LEU A 279 -1.42 14.62 0.31
N PRO A 280 -0.99 13.35 0.41
CA PRO A 280 -1.59 12.22 1.14
C PRO A 280 -1.44 12.37 2.64
N LEU A 281 -2.14 11.53 3.41
CA LEU A 281 -2.10 11.57 4.87
C LEU A 281 -0.69 11.24 5.38
N TYR A 282 0.01 12.26 5.84
CA TYR A 282 1.40 12.19 6.27
C TYR A 282 1.49 12.31 7.79
N LEU A 283 2.00 11.28 8.47
CA LEU A 283 1.99 11.24 9.93
C LEU A 283 2.71 12.43 10.59
N PRO A 284 3.89 12.87 10.14
CA PRO A 284 4.52 14.06 10.71
C PRO A 284 3.65 15.32 10.63
N ALA A 285 2.83 15.47 9.58
CA ALA A 285 1.87 16.58 9.49
C ALA A 285 0.76 16.45 10.54
N CYS A 286 0.26 15.23 10.82
CA CYS A 286 -0.68 15.01 11.92
C CYS A 286 -0.09 15.41 13.26
N VAL A 287 1.15 15.01 13.53
CA VAL A 287 1.85 15.37 14.78
C VAL A 287 2.02 16.89 14.88
N GLN A 288 2.40 17.55 13.79
CA GLN A 288 2.53 19.02 13.77
C GLN A 288 1.18 19.68 14.09
N ILE A 289 0.08 19.26 13.45
CA ILE A 289 -1.26 19.80 13.71
C ILE A 289 -1.63 19.65 15.18
N MET A 290 -1.42 18.48 15.79
CA MET A 290 -1.75 18.21 17.20
C MET A 290 -0.97 19.07 18.18
N GLN A 291 0.27 19.39 17.86
CA GLN A 291 1.18 20.14 18.76
C GLN A 291 1.20 21.63 18.51
N GLU A 292 0.61 22.10 17.41
CA GLU A 292 0.70 23.50 16.98
C GLU A 292 -0.08 24.43 17.93
N ARG A 293 0.53 25.53 18.28
CA ARG A 293 -0.05 26.59 19.12
C ARG A 293 -0.22 27.91 18.40
N GLN A 294 0.42 28.05 17.25
CA GLN A 294 0.35 29.23 16.40
C GLN A 294 -0.62 29.01 15.24
N GLN A 295 -0.88 30.07 14.48
CA GLN A 295 -1.74 29.98 13.30
C GLN A 295 -1.15 29.02 12.27
N LEU A 296 -1.92 27.98 11.92
CA LEU A 296 -1.55 26.96 10.94
C LEU A 296 -2.70 26.70 9.98
N GLY A 297 -2.42 26.70 8.68
CA GLY A 297 -3.32 26.20 7.64
C GLY A 297 -3.17 24.72 7.44
N VAL A 298 -4.28 24.01 7.29
CA VAL A 298 -4.30 22.57 6.99
C VAL A 298 -5.04 22.34 5.68
N LEU A 299 -4.32 21.85 4.67
CA LEU A 299 -4.89 21.42 3.38
C LEU A 299 -5.30 19.95 3.46
N CYS A 300 -6.57 19.67 3.21
CA CYS A 300 -7.13 18.32 3.29
C CYS A 300 -8.26 18.09 2.27
N LEU A 301 -8.73 16.85 2.11
CA LEU A 301 -10.01 16.59 1.46
C LEU A 301 -11.16 17.00 2.38
N ARG A 302 -12.32 17.35 1.80
CA ARG A 302 -13.51 17.72 2.57
C ARG A 302 -13.91 16.61 3.57
N GLU A 303 -13.75 15.36 3.20
CA GLU A 303 -14.05 14.22 4.03
C GLU A 303 -13.09 14.09 5.25
N GLN A 304 -11.95 14.78 5.23
CA GLN A 304 -10.98 14.80 6.33
C GLN A 304 -11.15 15.98 7.30
N GLU A 305 -12.09 16.90 7.07
CA GLU A 305 -12.28 18.07 7.95
C GLU A 305 -12.51 17.69 9.41
N GLN A 306 -13.38 16.70 9.65
CA GLN A 306 -13.64 16.20 11.01
C GLN A 306 -12.39 15.62 11.66
N PHE A 307 -11.55 14.94 10.88
CA PHE A 307 -10.29 14.40 11.37
C PHE A 307 -9.32 15.53 11.77
N VAL A 308 -9.24 16.62 10.98
CA VAL A 308 -8.42 17.79 11.34
C VAL A 308 -8.89 18.38 12.67
N HIS A 309 -10.20 18.61 12.85
CA HIS A 309 -10.77 19.11 14.11
C HIS A 309 -10.54 18.17 15.29
N TRP A 310 -10.51 16.86 15.03
CA TRP A 310 -10.16 15.90 16.07
C TRP A 310 -8.66 15.98 16.44
N LEU A 311 -7.75 16.22 15.48
CA LEU A 311 -6.34 16.41 15.77
C LEU A 311 -6.09 17.68 16.59
N ASN A 312 -6.78 18.77 16.25
CA ASN A 312 -6.68 20.05 16.94
C ASN A 312 -7.94 20.89 16.66
N ASP A 313 -8.73 21.15 17.67
CA ASP A 313 -9.98 21.94 17.62
C ASP A 313 -9.78 23.42 17.96
N GLY A 314 -8.52 23.86 18.12
CA GLY A 314 -8.16 25.24 18.45
C GLY A 314 -8.47 26.23 17.33
N GLU A 315 -8.80 27.47 17.71
CA GLU A 315 -9.05 28.58 16.78
C GLU A 315 -7.79 28.97 15.95
N ASN A 316 -6.63 28.43 16.33
CA ASN A 316 -5.37 28.61 15.61
C ASN A 316 -5.28 27.76 14.33
N ILE A 317 -6.17 26.78 14.13
CA ILE A 317 -6.18 25.94 12.94
C ILE A 317 -7.16 26.47 11.90
N ARG A 318 -6.66 26.73 10.69
CA ARG A 318 -7.47 27.11 9.54
C ARG A 318 -7.53 25.98 8.53
N VAL A 319 -8.69 25.38 8.34
CA VAL A 319 -8.88 24.27 7.41
C VAL A 319 -9.14 24.78 6.00
N PHE A 320 -8.39 24.23 5.03
CA PHE A 320 -8.54 24.47 3.60
C PHE A 320 -8.90 23.13 2.95
N SER A 321 -10.19 22.90 2.79
CA SER A 321 -10.66 21.64 2.20
C SER A 321 -10.91 21.76 0.71
N VAL A 322 -10.58 20.68 -0.01
CA VAL A 322 -10.86 20.51 -1.43
C VAL A 322 -11.78 19.31 -1.65
N LYS A 323 -12.64 19.39 -2.64
CA LYS A 323 -13.49 18.25 -2.99
C LYS A 323 -12.65 17.18 -3.68
N LYS A 324 -12.90 15.92 -3.31
CA LYS A 324 -12.25 14.77 -3.93
C LYS A 324 -12.36 14.77 -5.45
N GLN A 325 -13.56 15.04 -5.96
CA GLN A 325 -13.83 15.09 -7.40
C GLN A 325 -12.99 16.14 -8.15
N ASP A 326 -12.80 17.32 -7.55
CA ASP A 326 -12.00 18.39 -8.15
C ASP A 326 -10.51 17.97 -8.23
N MET A 327 -10.01 17.30 -7.20
CA MET A 327 -8.65 16.75 -7.19
C MET A 327 -8.47 15.61 -8.20
N GLU A 328 -9.44 14.71 -8.33
CA GLU A 328 -9.41 13.62 -9.31
C GLU A 328 -9.38 14.17 -10.74
N GLN A 329 -10.20 15.17 -11.07
CA GLN A 329 -10.20 15.83 -12.38
C GLN A 329 -8.86 16.54 -12.67
N TYR A 330 -8.25 17.12 -11.65
CA TYR A 330 -6.97 17.79 -11.81
C TYR A 330 -5.85 16.78 -12.09
N LEU A 331 -5.81 15.67 -11.35
CA LEU A 331 -4.87 14.58 -11.59
C LEU A 331 -5.03 13.95 -12.97
N GLU A 332 -6.28 13.76 -13.44
CA GLU A 332 -6.54 13.23 -14.78
C GLU A 332 -6.05 14.13 -15.90
N LYS A 333 -5.98 15.44 -15.68
CA LYS A 333 -5.41 16.39 -16.66
C LYS A 333 -3.90 16.27 -16.68
N LEU A 334 -3.24 16.22 -15.52
CA LEU A 334 -1.78 16.09 -15.42
C LEU A 334 -1.26 14.78 -16.04
N GLU A 335 -2.00 13.68 -15.89
CA GLU A 335 -1.61 12.38 -16.44
C GLU A 335 -1.80 12.26 -17.97
N LYS A 336 -2.47 13.23 -18.61
CA LYS A 336 -2.69 13.28 -20.06
C LYS A 336 -1.73 14.24 -20.78
N GLU A 337 -1.09 15.12 -20.03
CA GLU A 337 -0.04 16.04 -20.52
C GLU A 337 1.33 15.33 -20.50
#